data_bffa75b3f2a1a80bcde45a75cfe9f3e9
#
_entry.id   bffa75b3f2a1a80bcde45a75cfe9f3e9
#
_cell.length_a   1.000
_cell.length_b   1.000
_cell.length_c   1.000
_cell.angle_alpha   90.00
_cell.angle_beta   90.00
_cell.angle_gamma   90.00
#
_symmetry.space_group_name_H-M   'P 1'
#
loop_
_entity.id
_entity.type
_entity.pdbx_description
1 polymer ?
#
loop_
_entity_poly.entity_id
_entity_poly.type
_entity_poly.pdbx_seq_one_letter_code
_entity_poly.pdbx_strand_id
1 'polypeptide(L)'
;MTVDRSVLPSLRDPTALSFPSIERETLPNGVRLCTIQHDQPGLVNLVVLLRAGSAADPSGYEGLAGLTASLLDEGCTKYSTLELHEALGDI
;
A
#
# COMPACT_ATOMS: atom_id res chain seq x y z
N MET A 1 3.76 9.72 -40.96
CA MET A 1 3.16 8.36 -40.96
C MET A 1 1.71 8.55 -40.52
N THR A 2 0.74 8.43 -41.43
CA THR A 2 -0.69 8.66 -41.13
C THR A 2 -1.27 7.32 -40.68
N VAL A 3 -1.80 7.25 -39.47
CA VAL A 3 -2.45 6.04 -38.96
C VAL A 3 -3.84 5.94 -39.60
N ASP A 4 -4.11 4.85 -40.32
CA ASP A 4 -5.43 4.54 -40.83
C ASP A 4 -6.35 4.12 -39.69
N ARG A 5 -7.34 4.94 -39.37
CA ARG A 5 -8.33 4.72 -38.30
C ARG A 5 -9.63 4.06 -38.81
N SER A 6 -9.72 3.75 -40.09
CA SER A 6 -10.88 3.05 -40.67
C SER A 6 -10.90 1.54 -40.34
N VAL A 7 -9.75 0.99 -39.96
CA VAL A 7 -9.59 -0.41 -39.56
C VAL A 7 -9.37 -0.50 -38.08
N LEU A 8 -10.28 -1.13 -37.33
CA LEU A 8 -10.11 -1.45 -35.94
C LEU A 8 -9.01 -2.51 -35.78
N PRO A 9 -8.10 -2.34 -34.79
CA PRO A 9 -7.13 -3.38 -34.48
C PRO A 9 -7.85 -4.67 -34.05
N SER A 10 -7.31 -5.81 -34.47
CA SER A 10 -7.84 -7.10 -34.05
C SER A 10 -7.73 -7.24 -32.52
N LEU A 11 -8.82 -7.62 -31.89
CA LEU A 11 -8.80 -7.97 -30.47
C LEU A 11 -7.96 -9.23 -30.29
N ARG A 12 -7.03 -9.18 -29.35
CA ARG A 12 -6.34 -10.39 -28.90
C ARG A 12 -7.31 -11.24 -28.08
N ASP A 13 -7.14 -12.54 -28.13
CA ASP A 13 -7.84 -13.43 -27.22
C ASP A 13 -7.57 -13.01 -25.77
N PRO A 14 -8.60 -12.98 -24.91
CA PRO A 14 -8.43 -12.59 -23.53
C PRO A 14 -7.46 -13.58 -22.85
N THR A 15 -6.35 -13.04 -22.35
CA THR A 15 -5.43 -13.81 -21.52
C THR A 15 -6.13 -14.13 -20.19
N ALA A 16 -6.17 -15.39 -19.80
CA ALA A 16 -6.71 -15.78 -18.50
C ALA A 16 -5.92 -15.07 -17.40
N LEU A 17 -6.62 -14.28 -16.57
CA LEU A 17 -6.04 -13.63 -15.40
C LEU A 17 -5.87 -14.68 -14.31
N SER A 18 -4.63 -14.93 -13.92
CA SER A 18 -4.29 -15.73 -12.74
C SER A 18 -3.84 -14.78 -11.64
N PHE A 19 -4.53 -14.80 -10.51
CA PHE A 19 -4.09 -14.07 -9.32
C PHE A 19 -3.07 -14.92 -8.54
N PRO A 20 -2.01 -14.31 -7.99
CA PRO A 20 -1.08 -15.03 -7.14
C PRO A 20 -1.79 -15.55 -5.88
N SER A 21 -1.28 -16.64 -5.31
CA SER A 21 -1.79 -17.17 -4.04
C SER A 21 -1.52 -16.18 -2.91
N ILE A 22 -2.48 -16.08 -1.99
CA ILE A 22 -2.35 -15.27 -0.78
C ILE A 22 -2.14 -16.21 0.39
N GLU A 23 -0.98 -16.15 1.00
CA GLU A 23 -0.70 -16.84 2.26
C GLU A 23 -1.17 -15.97 3.43
N ARG A 24 -1.76 -16.61 4.44
CA ARG A 24 -2.30 -15.90 5.62
C ARG A 24 -1.83 -16.62 6.88
N GLU A 25 -1.26 -15.83 7.78
CA GLU A 25 -0.88 -16.29 9.10
C GLU A 25 -1.25 -15.28 10.18
N THR A 26 -1.26 -15.72 11.41
CA THR A 26 -1.42 -14.84 12.58
C THR A 26 -0.14 -14.92 13.39
N LEU A 27 0.51 -13.77 13.56
CA LEU A 27 1.71 -13.66 14.36
C LEU A 27 1.41 -13.85 15.86
N PRO A 28 2.41 -14.19 16.71
CA PRO A 28 2.21 -14.39 18.13
C PRO A 28 1.61 -13.19 18.89
N ASN A 29 1.79 -11.97 18.37
CA ASN A 29 1.22 -10.73 18.88
C ASN A 29 -0.23 -10.49 18.41
N GLY A 30 -0.84 -11.41 17.65
CA GLY A 30 -2.20 -11.30 17.14
C GLY A 30 -2.34 -10.52 15.83
N VAL A 31 -1.27 -10.01 15.26
CA VAL A 31 -1.29 -9.35 13.95
C VAL A 31 -1.53 -10.39 12.85
N ARG A 32 -2.47 -10.11 11.96
CA ARG A 32 -2.70 -10.94 10.77
C ARG A 32 -1.78 -10.47 9.65
N LEU A 33 -0.97 -11.39 9.16
CA LEU A 33 -0.08 -11.19 8.03
C LEU A 33 -0.69 -11.84 6.78
N CYS A 34 -0.69 -11.11 5.68
CA CYS A 34 -1.05 -11.62 4.35
C CYS A 34 0.15 -11.40 3.44
N THR A 35 0.68 -12.47 2.88
CA THR A 35 1.84 -12.42 1.96
C THR A 35 1.40 -12.82 0.56
N ILE A 36 1.85 -12.07 -0.42
CA ILE A 36 1.68 -12.38 -1.83
C ILE A 36 3.06 -12.36 -2.46
N GLN A 37 3.49 -13.50 -2.98
CA GLN A 37 4.74 -13.57 -3.73
C GLN A 37 4.46 -13.31 -5.20
N HIS A 38 5.17 -12.36 -5.77
CA HIS A 38 5.11 -12.03 -7.19
C HIS A 38 6.46 -12.25 -7.83
N ASP A 39 6.46 -12.76 -9.08
CA ASP A 39 7.69 -13.15 -9.81
C ASP A 39 8.54 -11.97 -10.30
N GLN A 40 8.23 -10.75 -9.89
CA GLN A 40 9.04 -9.58 -10.23
C GLN A 40 10.13 -9.35 -9.18
N PRO A 41 11.41 -9.53 -9.53
CA PRO A 41 12.49 -9.36 -8.58
C PRO A 41 12.69 -7.89 -8.17
N GLY A 42 13.00 -7.68 -6.90
CA GLY A 42 13.49 -6.41 -6.38
C GLY A 42 12.44 -5.39 -5.97
N LEU A 43 11.14 -5.73 -5.96
CA LEU A 43 10.09 -4.86 -5.44
C LEU A 43 9.43 -5.49 -4.21
N VAL A 44 9.40 -4.74 -3.10
CA VAL A 44 8.65 -5.10 -1.90
C VAL A 44 7.63 -3.99 -1.63
N ASN A 45 6.37 -4.36 -1.47
CA ASN A 45 5.31 -3.44 -1.05
C ASN A 45 4.78 -3.90 0.31
N LEU A 46 4.79 -3.00 1.28
CA LEU A 46 4.28 -3.24 2.63
C LEU A 46 3.05 -2.35 2.86
N VAL A 47 1.93 -2.97 3.22
CA VAL A 47 0.70 -2.27 3.58
C VAL A 47 0.29 -2.64 4.99
N VAL A 48 0.15 -1.66 5.86
CA VAL A 48 -0.34 -1.84 7.24
C VAL A 48 -1.76 -1.31 7.35
N LEU A 49 -2.69 -2.16 7.77
CA LEU A 49 -4.09 -1.82 7.98
C LEU A 49 -4.41 -1.78 9.46
N LEU A 50 -4.81 -0.60 9.93
CA LEU A 50 -5.21 -0.37 11.33
C LEU A 50 -6.72 -0.09 11.41
N ARG A 51 -7.39 -0.63 12.44
CA ARG A 51 -8.80 -0.32 12.73
C ARG A 51 -8.91 0.99 13.52
N ALA A 52 -8.30 2.05 13.00
CA ALA A 52 -8.22 3.37 13.63
C ALA A 52 -8.54 4.47 12.61
N GLY A 53 -9.50 4.23 11.72
CA GLY A 53 -9.97 5.21 10.75
C GLY A 53 -11.02 6.17 11.34
N SER A 54 -11.52 7.09 10.53
CA SER A 54 -12.45 8.16 10.92
C SER A 54 -13.74 7.65 11.62
N ALA A 55 -14.14 6.40 11.38
CA ALA A 55 -15.26 5.80 12.08
C ALA A 55 -14.97 5.52 13.58
N ALA A 56 -13.71 5.59 14.01
CA ALA A 56 -13.27 5.43 15.39
C ALA A 56 -12.96 6.77 16.07
N ASP A 57 -13.11 7.89 15.36
CA ASP A 57 -12.87 9.21 15.94
C ASP A 57 -13.89 9.48 17.05
N PRO A 58 -13.47 9.99 18.21
CA PRO A 58 -14.41 10.39 19.26
C PRO A 58 -15.27 11.56 18.79
N SER A 59 -16.51 11.63 19.28
CA SER A 59 -17.40 12.76 19.00
C SER A 59 -16.77 14.08 19.41
N GLY A 60 -16.75 15.06 18.51
CA GLY A 60 -16.11 16.37 18.70
C GLY A 60 -14.63 16.40 18.28
N TYR A 61 -14.08 15.28 17.81
CA TYR A 61 -12.73 15.16 17.31
C TYR A 61 -12.70 14.51 15.89
N GLU A 62 -13.72 14.83 15.09
CA GLU A 62 -13.82 14.34 13.72
C GLU A 62 -12.59 14.80 12.92
N GLY A 63 -11.94 13.85 12.25
CA GLY A 63 -10.70 14.09 11.50
C GLY A 63 -9.42 13.72 12.27
N LEU A 64 -9.51 13.27 13.54
CA LEU A 64 -8.35 12.87 14.34
C LEU A 64 -7.55 11.75 13.68
N ALA A 65 -8.23 10.74 13.13
CA ALA A 65 -7.57 9.64 12.41
C ALA A 65 -6.79 10.15 11.18
N GLY A 66 -7.36 11.07 10.41
CA GLY A 66 -6.70 11.69 9.27
C GLY A 66 -5.48 12.51 9.68
N LEU A 67 -5.60 13.32 10.71
CA LEU A 67 -4.49 14.09 11.25
C LEU A 67 -3.37 13.17 11.76
N THR A 68 -3.72 12.13 12.51
CA THR A 68 -2.76 11.13 13.01
C THR A 68 -2.02 10.47 11.87
N ALA A 69 -2.72 10.06 10.81
CA ALA A 69 -2.10 9.46 9.63
C ALA A 69 -1.12 10.41 8.93
N SER A 70 -1.47 11.71 8.84
CA SER A 70 -0.61 12.72 8.23
C SER A 70 0.64 13.07 9.05
N LEU A 71 0.65 12.72 10.34
CA LEU A 71 1.78 13.00 11.23
C LEU A 71 2.69 11.78 11.44
N LEU A 72 2.39 10.62 10.85
CA LEU A 72 3.16 9.40 11.08
C LEU A 72 4.60 9.49 10.56
N ASP A 73 4.86 10.29 9.55
CA ASP A 73 6.18 10.50 8.95
C ASP A 73 6.87 11.81 9.38
N GLU A 74 6.23 12.57 10.27
CA GLU A 74 6.78 13.83 10.79
C GLU A 74 7.82 13.65 11.90
N GLY A 75 8.26 12.42 12.15
CA GLY A 75 9.29 12.09 13.10
C GLY A 75 8.82 11.18 14.24
N CYS A 76 9.76 10.78 15.07
CA CYS A 76 9.49 9.96 16.26
C CYS A 76 10.52 10.25 17.34
N THR A 77 10.42 9.58 18.49
CA THR A 77 11.35 9.76 19.61
C THR A 77 12.83 9.59 19.22
N LYS A 78 13.10 8.79 18.19
CA LYS A 78 14.46 8.43 17.76
C LYS A 78 14.97 9.27 16.58
N TYR A 79 14.06 9.77 15.75
CA TYR A 79 14.38 10.49 14.52
C TYR A 79 13.57 11.80 14.43
N SER A 80 14.23 12.88 14.08
CA SER A 80 13.56 14.09 13.58
C SER A 80 12.88 13.78 12.24
N THR A 81 12.03 14.67 11.76
CA THR A 81 11.34 14.54 10.45
C THR A 81 12.35 14.29 9.34
N LEU A 82 13.42 15.09 9.27
CA LEU A 82 14.42 14.97 8.22
C LEU A 82 15.16 13.63 8.28
N GLU A 83 15.62 13.24 9.47
CA GLU A 83 16.34 11.96 9.66
C GLU A 83 15.44 10.75 9.35
N LEU A 84 14.14 10.84 9.63
CA LEU A 84 13.20 9.79 9.30
C LEU A 84 13.04 9.66 7.78
N HIS A 85 12.88 10.77 7.08
CA HIS A 85 12.77 10.78 5.61
C HIS A 85 14.06 10.29 4.93
N GLU A 86 15.22 10.67 5.44
CA GLU A 86 16.51 10.16 4.95
C GLU A 86 16.60 8.64 5.15
N ALA A 87 16.30 8.15 6.36
CA ALA A 87 16.35 6.71 6.66
C ALA A 87 15.35 5.87 5.83
N LEU A 88 14.18 6.43 5.49
CA LEU A 88 13.22 5.78 4.59
C LEU A 88 13.66 5.81 3.14
N GLY A 89 14.40 6.83 2.73
CA GLY A 89 14.94 6.95 1.37
C GLY A 89 16.13 6.01 1.09
N ASP A 90 16.75 5.49 2.13
CA ASP A 90 17.90 4.57 2.04
C ASP A 90 17.49 3.08 1.96
N ILE A 91 16.18 2.77 2.00
CA ILE A 91 15.61 1.41 1.86
C ILE A 91 15.21 1.15 0.41
#